data_fe8e39acfeb4542a08cf110d3111da6b
#
_entry.id   fe8e39acfeb4542a08cf110d3111da6b
#
_cell.length_a   1.000
_cell.length_b   1.000
_cell.length_c   1.000
_cell.angle_alpha   90.00
_cell.angle_beta   90.00
_cell.angle_gamma   90.00
#
_symmetry.space_group_name_H-M   'P 1'
#
loop_
_entity.id
_entity.type
_entity.pdbx_description
1 polymer ?
#
loop_
_entity_poly.entity_id
_entity_poly.type
_entity_poly.pdbx_seq_one_letter_code
_entity_poly.pdbx_strand_id
1 'polypeptide(L)'
;PIATNTFGYDAKLSPYKTDTAKAKALMAEAGVPNGFETLLYFDQGFATINEPAAVLVQESLGQIGIKTTINKIPGANWRNLMLKKEMPIYVNAFGGWLNYPEYFFFWNYHGQNAVFNTMSYQNPEMDKLIDAARFETDPKKYADLVRGFTKLAIAEVPRVPLYQPNLDVAMQKGITGYQYWFHRQLDFRQLSKN
;
A
#
# COMPACT_ATOMS: atom_id res chain seq x y z
N PRO A 1 -0.96 -3.71 -6.38
CA PRO A 1 -1.49 -2.69 -5.48
C PRO A 1 -3.01 -2.79 -5.19
N ILE A 2 -3.71 -3.77 -5.76
CA ILE A 2 -5.13 -4.06 -5.49
C ILE A 2 -5.22 -5.25 -4.53
N ALA A 3 -6.12 -5.17 -3.54
CA ALA A 3 -6.38 -6.25 -2.59
C ALA A 3 -7.02 -7.47 -3.28
N THR A 4 -6.79 -8.67 -2.76
CA THR A 4 -7.21 -9.94 -3.39
C THR A 4 -8.72 -10.09 -3.58
N ASN A 5 -9.50 -9.41 -2.75
CA ASN A 5 -10.97 -9.41 -2.79
C ASN A 5 -11.57 -8.17 -3.45
N THR A 6 -10.75 -7.37 -4.12
CA THR A 6 -11.18 -6.17 -4.85
C THR A 6 -11.29 -6.49 -6.34
N PHE A 7 -12.24 -5.89 -7.02
CA PHE A 7 -12.40 -6.02 -8.47
C PHE A 7 -11.08 -5.71 -9.20
N GLY A 8 -10.78 -6.46 -10.24
CA GLY A 8 -9.57 -6.26 -11.05
C GLY A 8 -8.28 -6.79 -10.44
N TYR A 9 -8.33 -7.47 -9.27
CA TYR A 9 -7.15 -8.18 -8.78
C TYR A 9 -6.72 -9.26 -9.76
N ASP A 10 -5.44 -9.23 -10.11
CA ASP A 10 -4.79 -10.25 -10.93
C ASP A 10 -3.36 -10.46 -10.43
N ALA A 11 -3.12 -11.63 -9.83
CA ALA A 11 -1.81 -12.00 -9.31
C ALA A 11 -0.72 -12.06 -10.39
N LYS A 12 -1.10 -12.25 -11.66
CA LYS A 12 -0.18 -12.33 -12.80
C LYS A 12 0.36 -10.96 -13.22
N LEU A 13 -0.24 -9.87 -12.75
CA LEU A 13 0.22 -8.52 -13.10
C LEU A 13 1.51 -8.12 -12.37
N SER A 14 1.90 -8.81 -11.29
CA SER A 14 3.17 -8.53 -10.61
C SER A 14 4.30 -9.38 -11.19
N PRO A 15 5.19 -8.81 -12.00
CA PRO A 15 6.28 -9.55 -12.64
C PRO A 15 7.50 -9.73 -11.72
N TYR A 16 7.53 -9.05 -10.58
CA TYR A 16 8.71 -8.95 -9.74
C TYR A 16 8.92 -10.20 -8.91
N LYS A 17 10.17 -10.66 -8.94
CA LYS A 17 10.73 -11.69 -8.05
C LYS A 17 11.94 -11.09 -7.37
N THR A 18 12.30 -11.60 -6.21
CA THR A 18 13.52 -11.20 -5.52
C THR A 18 14.73 -11.54 -6.40
N ASP A 19 15.48 -10.54 -6.79
CA ASP A 19 16.69 -10.64 -7.62
C ASP A 19 17.73 -9.62 -7.13
N THR A 20 18.57 -10.04 -6.22
CA THR A 20 19.61 -9.19 -5.62
C THR A 20 20.67 -8.76 -6.63
N ALA A 21 20.97 -9.60 -7.62
CA ALA A 21 21.95 -9.26 -8.65
C ALA A 21 21.43 -8.12 -9.55
N LYS A 22 20.18 -8.24 -10.01
CA LYS A 22 19.51 -7.18 -10.77
C LYS A 22 19.37 -5.89 -9.94
N ALA A 23 19.01 -6.01 -8.65
CA ALA A 23 18.90 -4.85 -7.77
C ALA A 23 20.23 -4.10 -7.64
N LYS A 24 21.36 -4.82 -7.48
CA LYS A 24 22.71 -4.21 -7.45
C LYS A 24 23.09 -3.56 -8.78
N ALA A 25 22.72 -4.16 -9.91
CA ALA A 25 22.93 -3.55 -11.22
C ALA A 25 22.17 -2.22 -11.35
N LEU A 26 20.89 -2.18 -10.95
CA LEU A 26 20.09 -0.96 -10.94
C LEU A 26 20.63 0.10 -9.98
N MET A 27 21.20 -0.29 -8.84
CA MET A 27 21.89 0.63 -7.92
C MET A 27 23.11 1.28 -8.60
N ALA A 28 23.87 0.50 -9.37
CA ALA A 28 25.00 1.01 -10.12
C ALA A 28 24.56 1.97 -11.24
N GLU A 29 23.52 1.64 -11.99
CA GLU A 29 22.91 2.51 -13.00
C GLU A 29 22.39 3.83 -12.39
N ALA A 30 21.85 3.78 -11.17
CA ALA A 30 21.41 4.94 -10.41
C ALA A 30 22.56 5.78 -9.82
N GLY A 31 23.84 5.38 -10.03
CA GLY A 31 25.00 6.11 -9.53
C GLY A 31 25.35 5.86 -8.07
N VAL A 32 24.75 4.87 -7.43
CA VAL A 32 24.97 4.51 -6.02
C VAL A 32 25.37 3.03 -5.83
N PRO A 33 26.44 2.56 -6.51
CA PRO A 33 26.80 1.13 -6.54
C PRO A 33 27.17 0.57 -5.15
N ASN A 34 27.60 1.42 -4.23
CA ASN A 34 27.98 1.04 -2.87
C ASN A 34 26.83 1.21 -1.84
N GLY A 35 25.63 1.56 -2.33
CA GLY A 35 24.50 1.86 -1.47
C GLY A 35 24.58 3.26 -0.82
N PHE A 36 23.73 3.46 0.18
CA PHE A 36 23.65 4.72 0.94
C PHE A 36 23.00 4.45 2.30
N GLU A 37 23.01 5.44 3.18
CA GLU A 37 22.32 5.40 4.46
C GLU A 37 21.01 6.18 4.39
N THR A 38 19.95 5.66 5.02
CA THR A 38 18.63 6.30 5.06
C THR A 38 17.84 5.90 6.29
N LEU A 39 16.65 6.49 6.45
CA LEU A 39 15.75 6.22 7.56
C LEU A 39 14.51 5.47 7.06
N LEU A 40 14.10 4.48 7.85
CA LEU A 40 12.88 3.70 7.62
C LEU A 40 11.93 3.93 8.79
N TYR A 41 10.74 4.42 8.50
CA TYR A 41 9.78 4.82 9.51
C TYR A 41 8.56 3.90 9.57
N PHE A 42 7.94 3.81 10.75
CA PHE A 42 6.59 3.27 10.89
C PHE A 42 5.87 3.91 12.09
N ASP A 43 4.54 3.87 12.03
CA ASP A 43 3.68 4.32 13.13
C ASP A 43 3.73 3.33 14.30
N GLN A 44 4.12 3.80 15.47
CA GLN A 44 4.19 3.01 16.70
C GLN A 44 2.83 2.41 17.10
N GLY A 45 1.72 3.06 16.76
CA GLY A 45 0.39 2.55 17.00
C GLY A 45 0.09 1.24 16.26
N PHE A 46 0.83 0.94 15.19
CA PHE A 46 0.74 -0.29 14.41
C PHE A 46 2.01 -1.14 14.49
N ALA A 47 2.81 -1.01 15.55
CA ALA A 47 4.10 -1.68 15.69
C ALA A 47 4.00 -3.21 15.56
N THR A 48 2.95 -3.84 16.10
CA THR A 48 2.76 -5.30 16.01
C THR A 48 2.73 -5.83 14.57
N ILE A 49 2.32 -5.01 13.62
CA ILE A 49 2.23 -5.35 12.19
C ILE A 49 3.42 -4.76 11.42
N ASN A 50 3.73 -3.49 11.67
CA ASN A 50 4.69 -2.75 10.86
C ASN A 50 6.15 -2.98 11.26
N GLU A 51 6.44 -3.28 12.52
CA GLU A 51 7.82 -3.48 12.96
C GLU A 51 8.47 -4.73 12.35
N PRO A 52 7.82 -5.92 12.37
CA PRO A 52 8.36 -7.09 11.68
C PRO A 52 8.57 -6.86 10.18
N ALA A 53 7.64 -6.17 9.53
CA ALA A 53 7.77 -5.82 8.12
C ALA A 53 8.94 -4.86 7.88
N ALA A 54 9.14 -3.85 8.74
CA ALA A 54 10.25 -2.91 8.65
C ALA A 54 11.61 -3.61 8.81
N VAL A 55 11.72 -4.58 9.73
CA VAL A 55 12.94 -5.38 9.90
C VAL A 55 13.26 -6.18 8.63
N LEU A 56 12.29 -6.86 8.04
CA LEU A 56 12.49 -7.59 6.79
C LEU A 56 12.88 -6.68 5.61
N VAL A 57 12.29 -5.49 5.55
CA VAL A 57 12.68 -4.47 4.55
C VAL A 57 14.12 -4.00 4.79
N GLN A 58 14.49 -3.71 6.04
CA GLN A 58 15.85 -3.31 6.42
C GLN A 58 16.87 -4.38 6.00
N GLU A 59 16.62 -5.65 6.32
CA GLU A 59 17.49 -6.77 5.95
C GLU A 59 17.62 -6.89 4.42
N SER A 60 16.51 -6.79 3.69
CA SER A 60 16.48 -6.89 2.23
C SER A 60 17.26 -5.74 1.58
N LEU A 61 17.08 -4.52 2.06
CA LEU A 61 17.82 -3.34 1.60
C LEU A 61 19.32 -3.43 1.92
N GLY A 62 19.66 -4.00 3.08
CA GLY A 62 21.06 -4.28 3.47
C GLY A 62 21.81 -5.16 2.49
N GLN A 63 21.13 -6.15 1.86
CA GLN A 63 21.74 -7.03 0.86
C GLN A 63 22.24 -6.31 -0.40
N ILE A 64 21.72 -5.14 -0.67
CA ILE A 64 22.11 -4.28 -1.81
C ILE A 64 22.88 -3.02 -1.39
N GLY A 65 23.32 -2.95 -0.11
CA GLY A 65 24.16 -1.88 0.42
C GLY A 65 23.40 -0.68 0.98
N ILE A 66 22.06 -0.71 1.00
CA ILE A 66 21.27 0.37 1.60
C ILE A 66 21.15 0.11 3.10
N LYS A 67 21.81 0.94 3.91
CA LYS A 67 21.74 0.87 5.38
C LYS A 67 20.58 1.71 5.89
N THR A 68 19.62 1.07 6.53
CA THR A 68 18.45 1.75 7.10
C THR A 68 18.50 1.78 8.62
N THR A 69 18.15 2.91 9.21
CA THR A 69 17.85 3.04 10.65
C THR A 69 16.34 3.09 10.82
N ILE A 70 15.80 2.17 11.63
CA ILE A 70 14.36 2.10 11.90
C ILE A 70 13.97 3.13 12.95
N ASN A 71 12.99 3.98 12.63
CA ASN A 71 12.42 4.99 13.51
C ASN A 71 10.93 4.73 13.77
N LYS A 72 10.59 4.54 15.03
CA LYS A 72 9.22 4.40 15.52
C LYS A 72 8.65 5.77 15.82
N ILE A 73 7.55 6.13 15.15
CA ILE A 73 6.94 7.44 15.33
C ILE A 73 5.62 7.31 16.10
N PRO A 74 5.43 8.02 17.23
CA PRO A 74 4.13 8.08 17.91
C PRO A 74 3.05 8.61 16.99
N GLY A 75 1.84 8.02 17.04
CA GLY A 75 0.75 8.26 16.09
C GLY A 75 0.37 9.73 15.89
N ALA A 76 0.45 10.56 16.95
CA ALA A 76 0.20 12.00 16.85
C ALA A 76 1.19 12.70 15.90
N ASN A 77 2.46 12.30 15.90
CA ASN A 77 3.50 12.87 15.04
C ASN A 77 3.53 12.20 13.66
N TRP A 78 3.13 10.95 13.55
CA TRP A 78 3.12 10.18 12.31
C TRP A 78 2.41 10.92 11.18
N ARG A 79 1.17 11.35 11.44
CA ARG A 79 0.37 12.05 10.43
C ARG A 79 1.01 13.37 9.98
N ASN A 80 1.61 14.11 10.93
CA ASN A 80 2.28 15.36 10.60
C ASN A 80 3.49 15.13 9.69
N LEU A 81 4.35 14.16 10.00
CA LEU A 81 5.50 13.81 9.16
C LEU A 81 5.07 13.29 7.78
N MET A 82 4.02 12.50 7.73
CA MET A 82 3.45 12.00 6.48
C MET A 82 2.93 13.15 5.58
N LEU A 83 2.22 14.13 6.16
CA LEU A 83 1.71 15.29 5.43
C LEU A 83 2.85 16.22 4.95
N LYS A 84 3.88 16.37 5.74
CA LYS A 84 5.08 17.15 5.38
C LYS A 84 6.00 16.43 4.39
N LYS A 85 5.76 15.10 4.16
CA LYS A 85 6.59 14.25 3.29
C LYS A 85 8.07 14.21 3.73
N GLU A 86 8.30 14.19 5.04
CA GLU A 86 9.64 14.22 5.65
C GLU A 86 10.21 12.82 5.90
N MET A 87 9.49 11.75 5.53
CA MET A 87 9.92 10.36 5.70
C MET A 87 10.39 9.77 4.37
N PRO A 88 11.71 9.56 4.16
CA PRO A 88 12.23 9.02 2.91
C PRO A 88 11.71 7.61 2.58
N ILE A 89 11.66 6.72 3.57
CA ILE A 89 11.05 5.40 3.42
C ILE A 89 10.17 5.14 4.65
N TYR A 90 8.98 4.60 4.44
CA TYR A 90 8.14 4.17 5.54
C TYR A 90 7.26 2.96 5.19
N VAL A 91 6.97 2.16 6.20
CA VAL A 91 6.02 1.05 6.14
C VAL A 91 4.68 1.52 6.71
N ASN A 92 3.63 1.37 5.94
CA ASN A 92 2.28 1.74 6.35
C ASN A 92 1.23 0.80 5.76
N ALA A 93 0.09 0.69 6.43
CA ALA A 93 -1.09 0.02 5.90
C ALA A 93 -2.08 1.06 5.38
N PHE A 94 -2.68 0.78 4.24
CA PHE A 94 -3.78 1.57 3.72
C PHE A 94 -5.04 0.70 3.64
N GLY A 95 -6.07 1.07 4.37
CA GLY A 95 -7.42 0.52 4.27
C GLY A 95 -8.35 1.57 3.66
N GLY A 96 -9.54 1.16 3.23
CA GLY A 96 -10.50 2.07 2.61
C GLY A 96 -11.91 1.89 3.14
N TRP A 97 -12.77 2.86 2.82
CA TRP A 97 -14.20 2.80 3.11
C TRP A 97 -14.98 2.07 2.02
N LEU A 98 -14.47 2.11 0.79
CA LEU A 98 -15.11 1.55 -0.38
C LEU A 98 -14.20 0.49 -1.02
N ASN A 99 -14.81 -0.62 -1.47
CA ASN A 99 -14.08 -1.70 -2.15
C ASN A 99 -14.07 -1.48 -3.67
N TYR A 100 -13.55 -0.34 -4.10
CA TYR A 100 -13.38 0.00 -5.51
C TYR A 100 -11.91 0.31 -5.81
N PRO A 101 -11.33 -0.23 -6.88
CA PRO A 101 -9.94 0.01 -7.25
C PRO A 101 -9.60 1.50 -7.40
N GLU A 102 -10.43 2.25 -8.13
CA GLU A 102 -10.23 3.68 -8.36
C GLU A 102 -10.28 4.50 -7.09
N TYR A 103 -11.00 4.07 -6.05
CA TYR A 103 -10.99 4.69 -4.73
C TYR A 103 -9.58 4.65 -4.11
N PHE A 104 -8.92 3.48 -4.13
CA PHE A 104 -7.56 3.33 -3.61
C PHE A 104 -6.54 4.08 -4.45
N PHE A 105 -6.70 4.04 -5.77
CA PHE A 105 -5.80 4.70 -6.69
C PHE A 105 -5.93 6.21 -6.61
N PHE A 106 -7.14 6.76 -6.49
CA PHE A 106 -7.35 8.18 -6.29
C PHE A 106 -6.64 8.70 -5.03
N TRP A 107 -6.82 8.02 -3.90
CA TRP A 107 -6.19 8.45 -2.65
C TRP A 107 -4.67 8.30 -2.65
N ASN A 108 -4.13 7.29 -3.28
CA ASN A 108 -2.73 6.94 -3.16
C ASN A 108 -1.84 7.33 -4.35
N TYR A 109 -2.41 7.50 -5.55
CA TYR A 109 -1.63 7.69 -6.78
C TYR A 109 -2.04 8.93 -7.56
N HIS A 110 -3.24 9.47 -7.40
CA HIS A 110 -3.69 10.63 -8.14
C HIS A 110 -2.92 11.88 -7.73
N GLY A 111 -2.35 12.62 -8.69
CA GLY A 111 -1.50 13.79 -8.45
C GLY A 111 -2.19 14.93 -7.67
N GLN A 112 -3.51 15.01 -7.76
CA GLN A 112 -4.34 15.99 -7.04
C GLN A 112 -4.42 15.69 -5.53
N ASN A 113 -4.16 14.45 -5.10
CA ASN A 113 -4.29 14.05 -3.71
C ASN A 113 -3.02 14.31 -2.92
N ALA A 114 -2.96 15.44 -2.23
CA ALA A 114 -1.79 15.81 -1.43
C ALA A 114 -1.66 15.03 -0.11
N VAL A 115 -2.77 14.46 0.42
CA VAL A 115 -2.81 13.87 1.77
C VAL A 115 -2.20 12.46 1.80
N PHE A 116 -2.65 11.57 0.92
CA PHE A 116 -2.23 10.16 0.92
C PHE A 116 -1.31 9.79 -0.23
N ASN A 117 -1.19 10.63 -1.27
CA ASN A 117 -0.13 10.55 -2.26
C ASN A 117 1.17 11.13 -1.66
N THR A 118 1.69 10.44 -0.65
CA THR A 118 2.81 10.89 0.15
C THR A 118 4.16 10.81 -0.58
N MET A 119 4.22 10.05 -1.68
CA MET A 119 5.39 9.98 -2.57
C MET A 119 5.52 11.20 -3.49
N SER A 120 4.56 12.11 -3.48
CA SER A 120 4.45 13.19 -4.48
C SER A 120 4.43 12.68 -5.93
N TYR A 121 3.89 11.47 -6.11
CA TYR A 121 3.78 10.87 -7.43
C TYR A 121 2.85 11.70 -8.31
N GLN A 122 3.31 11.98 -9.50
CA GLN A 122 2.54 12.73 -10.51
C GLN A 122 2.72 12.06 -11.87
N ASN A 123 1.63 11.60 -12.42
CA ASN A 123 1.58 11.05 -13.76
C ASN A 123 0.22 11.35 -14.38
N PRO A 124 0.14 12.26 -15.40
CA PRO A 124 -1.12 12.64 -16.03
C PRO A 124 -1.89 11.48 -16.67
N GLU A 125 -1.20 10.43 -17.11
CA GLU A 125 -1.85 9.22 -17.63
C GLU A 125 -2.52 8.44 -16.50
N MET A 126 -1.86 8.31 -15.35
CA MET A 126 -2.45 7.71 -14.14
C MET A 126 -3.71 8.46 -13.73
N ASP A 127 -3.63 9.78 -13.62
CA ASP A 127 -4.74 10.65 -13.23
C ASP A 127 -5.93 10.48 -14.17
N LYS A 128 -5.68 10.51 -15.48
CA LYS A 128 -6.70 10.32 -16.52
C LYS A 128 -7.39 8.94 -16.43
N LEU A 129 -6.62 7.88 -16.21
CA LEU A 129 -7.17 6.53 -16.08
C LEU A 129 -8.04 6.39 -14.83
N ILE A 130 -7.59 6.95 -13.70
CA ILE A 130 -8.34 6.95 -12.44
C ILE A 130 -9.65 7.73 -12.60
N ASP A 131 -9.60 8.95 -13.15
CA ASP A 131 -10.77 9.78 -13.34
C ASP A 131 -11.78 9.16 -14.30
N ALA A 132 -11.31 8.57 -15.38
CA ALA A 132 -12.18 7.85 -16.31
C ALA A 132 -12.89 6.66 -15.63
N ALA A 133 -12.17 5.89 -14.81
CA ALA A 133 -12.75 4.74 -14.11
C ALA A 133 -13.85 5.13 -13.10
N ARG A 134 -13.72 6.30 -12.46
CA ARG A 134 -14.70 6.80 -11.47
C ARG A 134 -16.10 7.03 -12.04
N PHE A 135 -16.21 7.27 -13.33
CA PHE A 135 -17.47 7.61 -13.98
C PHE A 135 -17.88 6.60 -15.06
N GLU A 136 -17.07 5.55 -15.29
CA GLU A 136 -17.37 4.54 -16.30
C GLU A 136 -18.49 3.59 -15.83
N THR A 137 -19.49 3.43 -16.65
CA THR A 137 -20.64 2.55 -16.39
C THR A 137 -20.63 1.25 -17.18
N ASP A 138 -19.85 1.19 -18.27
CA ASP A 138 -19.66 -0.04 -19.04
C ASP A 138 -18.67 -0.95 -18.30
N PRO A 139 -19.08 -2.17 -17.89
CA PRO A 139 -18.23 -3.06 -17.10
C PRO A 139 -16.93 -3.45 -17.79
N LYS A 140 -16.93 -3.57 -19.13
CA LYS A 140 -15.75 -3.95 -19.89
C LYS A 140 -14.74 -2.81 -19.94
N LYS A 141 -15.22 -1.61 -20.26
CA LYS A 141 -14.37 -0.41 -20.27
C LYS A 141 -13.81 -0.12 -18.89
N TYR A 142 -14.64 -0.25 -17.85
CA TYR A 142 -14.19 -0.12 -16.46
C TYR A 142 -13.07 -1.11 -16.14
N ALA A 143 -13.22 -2.39 -16.50
CA ALA A 143 -12.18 -3.40 -16.29
C ALA A 143 -10.87 -3.07 -17.02
N ASP A 144 -10.94 -2.51 -18.24
CA ASP A 144 -9.77 -2.11 -19.01
C ASP A 144 -9.06 -0.91 -18.37
N LEU A 145 -9.80 0.07 -17.85
CA LEU A 145 -9.26 1.22 -17.12
C LEU A 145 -8.56 0.77 -15.82
N VAL A 146 -9.21 -0.10 -15.03
CA VAL A 146 -8.63 -0.68 -13.80
C VAL A 146 -7.33 -1.42 -14.11
N ARG A 147 -7.31 -2.21 -15.17
CA ARG A 147 -6.09 -2.91 -15.62
C ARG A 147 -5.02 -1.92 -16.08
N GLY A 148 -5.41 -0.84 -16.74
CA GLY A 148 -4.51 0.22 -17.21
C GLY A 148 -3.74 0.86 -16.07
N PHE A 149 -4.44 1.47 -15.10
CA PHE A 149 -3.77 2.14 -13.97
C PHE A 149 -3.03 1.15 -13.05
N THR A 150 -3.49 -0.10 -12.95
CA THR A 150 -2.78 -1.12 -12.17
C THR A 150 -1.44 -1.49 -12.80
N LYS A 151 -1.40 -1.68 -14.13
CA LYS A 151 -0.16 -1.95 -14.87
C LYS A 151 0.82 -0.79 -14.75
N LEU A 152 0.32 0.45 -14.87
CA LEU A 152 1.15 1.65 -14.75
C LEU A 152 1.78 1.75 -13.36
N ALA A 153 1.01 1.55 -12.30
CA ALA A 153 1.51 1.54 -10.92
C ALA A 153 2.56 0.44 -10.67
N ILE A 154 2.40 -0.72 -11.31
CA ILE A 154 3.37 -1.81 -11.20
C ILE A 154 4.65 -1.48 -11.99
N ALA A 155 4.55 -0.84 -13.13
CA ALA A 155 5.71 -0.48 -13.96
C ALA A 155 6.56 0.63 -13.30
N GLU A 156 5.92 1.65 -12.72
CA GLU A 156 6.61 2.80 -12.13
C GLU A 156 6.95 2.64 -10.64
N VAL A 157 6.32 1.69 -9.97
CA VAL A 157 6.57 1.31 -8.57
C VAL A 157 6.68 2.50 -7.60
N PRO A 158 5.78 3.47 -7.60
CA PRO A 158 5.82 4.54 -6.58
C PRO A 158 5.53 4.03 -5.17
N ARG A 159 4.93 2.84 -5.06
CA ARG A 159 4.72 2.08 -3.81
C ARG A 159 5.04 0.62 -4.04
N VAL A 160 5.63 -0.02 -3.03
CA VAL A 160 5.91 -1.45 -3.01
C VAL A 160 4.86 -2.15 -2.14
N PRO A 161 3.90 -2.88 -2.71
CA PRO A 161 2.99 -3.72 -1.93
C PRO A 161 3.77 -4.86 -1.29
N LEU A 162 3.76 -4.96 0.05
CA LEU A 162 4.46 -6.02 0.76
C LEU A 162 3.56 -7.24 0.94
N TYR A 163 2.40 -7.07 1.56
CA TYR A 163 1.44 -8.14 1.81
C TYR A 163 0.06 -7.59 2.16
N GLN A 164 -0.93 -8.45 2.15
CA GLN A 164 -2.26 -8.18 2.66
C GLN A 164 -2.47 -9.04 3.92
N PRO A 165 -2.61 -8.42 5.10
CA PRO A 165 -2.83 -9.18 6.33
C PRO A 165 -4.23 -9.80 6.34
N ASN A 166 -4.36 -10.97 6.98
CA ASN A 166 -5.66 -11.51 7.34
C ASN A 166 -6.31 -10.64 8.43
N LEU A 167 -7.61 -10.63 8.46
CA LEU A 167 -8.39 -10.06 9.56
C LEU A 167 -8.91 -11.19 10.43
N ASP A 168 -8.36 -11.32 11.62
CA ASP A 168 -8.80 -12.31 12.59
C ASP A 168 -9.84 -11.68 13.53
N VAL A 169 -10.91 -12.41 13.78
CA VAL A 169 -11.99 -11.98 14.68
C VAL A 169 -12.20 -13.05 15.74
N ALA A 170 -11.97 -12.69 17.00
CA ALA A 170 -12.27 -13.54 18.14
C ALA A 170 -13.61 -13.17 18.76
N MET A 171 -14.46 -14.17 18.99
CA MET A 171 -15.77 -14.00 19.62
C MET A 171 -15.96 -15.00 20.74
N GLN A 172 -16.76 -14.60 21.74
CA GLN A 172 -17.18 -15.54 22.78
C GLN A 172 -18.07 -16.64 22.18
N LYS A 173 -17.96 -17.84 22.76
CA LYS A 173 -18.86 -18.95 22.40
C LYS A 173 -20.33 -18.52 22.58
N GLY A 174 -21.15 -18.81 21.59
CA GLY A 174 -22.56 -18.44 21.58
C GLY A 174 -22.87 -17.08 20.94
N ILE A 175 -21.86 -16.31 20.52
CA ILE A 175 -22.09 -15.11 19.69
C ILE A 175 -22.20 -15.56 18.22
N THR A 176 -23.27 -15.10 17.57
CA THR A 176 -23.57 -15.37 16.13
C THR A 176 -23.90 -14.08 15.40
N GLY A 177 -23.99 -14.12 14.07
CA GLY A 177 -24.40 -12.97 13.25
C GLY A 177 -23.28 -12.01 12.90
N TYR A 178 -22.00 -12.34 13.16
CA TYR A 178 -20.89 -11.51 12.68
C TYR A 178 -20.87 -11.45 11.16
N GLN A 179 -20.79 -10.22 10.64
CA GLN A 179 -20.60 -9.95 9.22
C GLN A 179 -19.37 -9.09 9.02
N TYR A 180 -18.50 -9.52 8.09
CA TYR A 180 -17.37 -8.71 7.65
C TYR A 180 -17.85 -7.56 6.76
N TRP A 181 -17.44 -6.35 7.12
CA TRP A 181 -17.60 -5.17 6.29
C TRP A 181 -16.23 -4.66 5.83
N PHE A 182 -16.14 -4.31 4.57
CA PHE A 182 -14.88 -3.83 3.99
C PHE A 182 -14.27 -2.64 4.73
N HIS A 183 -15.10 -1.73 5.22
CA HIS A 183 -14.67 -0.58 6.03
C HIS A 183 -14.27 -0.93 7.47
N ARG A 184 -14.33 -2.20 7.86
CA ARG A 184 -13.94 -2.74 9.17
C ARG A 184 -14.66 -2.14 10.37
N GLN A 185 -15.80 -1.45 10.17
CA GLN A 185 -16.64 -1.02 11.26
C GLN A 185 -17.52 -2.18 11.74
N LEU A 186 -17.59 -2.36 13.05
CA LEU A 186 -18.44 -3.41 13.62
C LEU A 186 -19.91 -2.99 13.52
N ASP A 187 -20.74 -3.88 12.99
CA ASP A 187 -22.19 -3.74 13.02
C ASP A 187 -22.77 -4.68 14.08
N PHE A 188 -23.10 -4.13 15.23
CA PHE A 188 -23.64 -4.90 16.33
C PHE A 188 -25.12 -5.28 16.19
N ARG A 189 -25.85 -4.69 15.24
CA ARG A 189 -27.27 -4.92 15.02
C ARG A 189 -27.60 -6.36 14.62
N GLN A 190 -26.65 -7.05 14.03
CA GLN A 190 -26.81 -8.43 13.57
C GLN A 190 -26.26 -9.47 14.54
N LEU A 191 -25.57 -9.03 15.59
CA LEU A 191 -25.04 -9.94 16.59
C LEU A 191 -26.13 -10.41 17.52
N SER A 192 -26.15 -11.70 17.80
CA SER A 192 -27.01 -12.32 18.80
C SER A 192 -26.21 -13.26 19.69
N LYS A 193 -26.67 -13.39 20.92
CA LYS A 193 -26.11 -14.34 21.90
C LYS A 193 -27.14 -15.44 22.13
N ASN A 194 -26.76 -16.67 21.85
CA ASN A 194 -27.53 -17.90 22.11
C ASN A 194 -27.15 -18.48 23.49
#